data_60401a7c6675492598475009bdf0304d
#
_entry.id   60401a7c6675492598475009bdf0304d
#
_cell.length_a   1.000
_cell.length_b   1.000
_cell.length_c   1.000
_cell.angle_alpha   90.00
_cell.angle_beta   90.00
_cell.angle_gamma   90.00
#
_symmetry.space_group_name_H-M   'P 1'
#
loop_
_entity.id
_entity.type
_entity.pdbx_description
1 polymer ?
#
loop_
_entity_poly.entity_id
_entity_poly.type
_entity_poly.pdbx_seq_one_letter_code
_entity_poly.pdbx_strand_id
1 'polypeptide(L)'
;MTLETKLSVDQDYVKSFSEKHQEPAWMSSLRLQALEKAEDLPMPKPDKTNISKWNLTNFKQHTVESAPFGSLEELPEEVKSLIDLEDTDKTVYIQRDQTPAYLSLSAEAKDKGVIFTDLHTAIREHGDLVKQYFMTDAVKVDEHKLTALHAALVNGGAFLYVPKNVELEAPIQAVYLHENDETTLFNHVIVVADDHSAVTYVENYISTAKPEEAIFNIVSEVFTGANARVTYGAVDNLAEGVTVYVNRRGMANGRDSKIEWALGLMNDGDVVSENITKLMGDGTFGDTKSVVVGRGNQSENFTTSIIHFGKNSEGYILKHGVMKDQASSIFNGIGKIEHGATKSNAEQESRVLMLSEKARGDANPILLIDEDDVTAGHAASVGRVDPIQLYYLMSRGISKEDAERLVIYGFLNPVVKELPIEGVKKQLVSVIERKVK
;
A
#
# COMPACT_ATOMS: atom_id res chain seq x y z
N MET A 1 18.65 26.38 6.22
CA MET A 1 17.51 27.14 5.72
C MET A 1 16.42 26.10 5.51
N THR A 2 15.47 26.03 6.41
CA THR A 2 14.22 25.30 6.20
C THR A 2 13.48 26.06 5.11
N LEU A 3 13.23 25.40 3.98
CA LEU A 3 12.28 25.90 3.00
C LEU A 3 10.92 25.96 3.72
N GLU A 4 10.46 27.16 4.10
CA GLU A 4 9.06 27.41 4.41
C GLU A 4 8.30 27.15 3.12
N THR A 5 7.78 25.95 2.98
CA THR A 5 7.00 25.53 1.83
C THR A 5 5.59 26.09 1.98
N LYS A 6 5.36 27.27 1.38
CA LYS A 6 4.00 27.74 1.13
C LYS A 6 3.32 26.66 0.28
N LEU A 7 2.20 26.13 0.75
CA LEU A 7 1.43 25.14 -0.02
C LEU A 7 1.05 25.72 -1.38
N SER A 8 1.12 24.92 -2.42
CA SER A 8 0.78 25.30 -3.79
C SER A 8 -0.73 25.53 -4.01
N VAL A 9 -1.55 25.23 -3.01
CA VAL A 9 -3.03 25.32 -3.04
C VAL A 9 -3.52 26.13 -1.84
N ASP A 10 -4.63 26.84 -2.04
CA ASP A 10 -5.30 27.66 -1.02
C ASP A 10 -6.73 27.15 -0.73
N GLN A 11 -7.41 27.81 0.21
CA GLN A 11 -8.77 27.44 0.59
C GLN A 11 -9.78 27.63 -0.56
N ASP A 12 -9.57 28.60 -1.43
CA ASP A 12 -10.50 28.86 -2.54
C ASP A 12 -10.38 27.78 -3.61
N TYR A 13 -9.16 27.28 -3.84
CA TYR A 13 -8.94 26.12 -4.68
C TYR A 13 -9.66 24.86 -4.13
N VAL A 14 -9.49 24.58 -2.84
CA VAL A 14 -10.14 23.41 -2.19
C VAL A 14 -11.66 23.50 -2.23
N LYS A 15 -12.24 24.69 -2.02
CA LYS A 15 -13.69 24.91 -2.17
C LYS A 15 -14.17 24.63 -3.59
N SER A 16 -13.48 25.19 -4.59
CA SER A 16 -13.81 24.99 -6.01
C SER A 16 -13.70 23.52 -6.41
N PHE A 17 -12.70 22.79 -5.87
CA PHE A 17 -12.56 21.35 -6.08
C PHE A 17 -13.74 20.58 -5.50
N SER A 18 -14.15 20.85 -4.25
CA SER A 18 -15.32 20.24 -3.62
C SER A 18 -16.61 20.52 -4.38
N GLU A 19 -16.81 21.74 -4.85
CA GLU A 19 -17.99 22.14 -5.66
C GLU A 19 -18.01 21.39 -7.00
N LYS A 20 -16.87 21.30 -7.70
CA LYS A 20 -16.73 20.55 -8.96
C LYS A 20 -17.13 19.08 -8.79
N HIS A 21 -16.72 18.45 -7.69
CA HIS A 21 -17.04 17.05 -7.40
C HIS A 21 -18.38 16.84 -6.68
N GLN A 22 -19.15 17.92 -6.44
CA GLN A 22 -20.45 17.87 -5.75
C GLN A 22 -20.38 17.17 -4.39
N GLU A 23 -19.30 17.45 -3.65
CA GLU A 23 -19.06 16.81 -2.36
C GLU A 23 -20.06 17.28 -1.29
N PRO A 24 -20.50 16.39 -0.39
CA PRO A 24 -21.36 16.78 0.73
C PRO A 24 -20.62 17.72 1.70
N ALA A 25 -21.36 18.52 2.45
CA ALA A 25 -20.83 19.55 3.34
C ALA A 25 -19.80 19.03 4.35
N TRP A 26 -19.94 17.78 4.83
CA TRP A 26 -18.97 17.19 5.76
C TRP A 26 -17.60 17.01 5.13
N MET A 27 -17.53 16.61 3.84
CA MET A 27 -16.27 16.40 3.14
C MET A 27 -15.57 17.74 2.82
N SER A 28 -16.33 18.73 2.32
CA SER A 28 -15.80 20.08 2.09
C SER A 28 -15.25 20.71 3.37
N SER A 29 -15.97 20.55 4.51
CA SER A 29 -15.52 21.04 5.80
C SER A 29 -14.25 20.33 6.28
N LEU A 30 -14.18 19.00 6.10
CA LEU A 30 -13.00 18.20 6.44
C LEU A 30 -11.76 18.66 5.66
N ARG A 31 -11.90 18.85 4.34
CA ARG A 31 -10.80 19.33 3.48
C ARG A 31 -10.25 20.68 3.94
N LEU A 32 -11.11 21.64 4.24
CA LEU A 32 -10.69 22.97 4.69
C LEU A 32 -9.98 22.93 6.04
N GLN A 33 -10.54 22.18 7.01
CA GLN A 33 -9.89 21.99 8.31
C GLN A 33 -8.54 21.26 8.19
N ALA A 34 -8.46 20.29 7.30
CA ALA A 34 -7.23 19.55 7.05
C ALA A 34 -6.16 20.42 6.39
N LEU A 35 -6.54 21.30 5.46
CA LEU A 35 -5.61 22.25 4.84
C LEU A 35 -5.02 23.21 5.88
N GLU A 36 -5.85 23.75 6.78
CA GLU A 36 -5.41 24.60 7.89
C GLU A 36 -4.44 23.87 8.81
N LYS A 37 -4.77 22.62 9.22
CA LYS A 37 -3.87 21.79 10.04
C LYS A 37 -2.55 21.49 9.34
N ALA A 38 -2.55 21.33 8.02
CA ALA A 38 -1.35 21.01 7.26
C ALA A 38 -0.31 22.14 7.31
N GLU A 39 -0.70 23.39 7.57
CA GLU A 39 0.26 24.51 7.73
C GLU A 39 1.11 24.32 8.99
N ASP A 40 0.50 23.91 10.10
CA ASP A 40 1.13 23.83 11.43
C ASP A 40 1.77 22.48 11.75
N LEU A 41 1.26 21.39 11.18
CA LEU A 41 1.73 20.06 11.49
C LEU A 41 3.15 19.79 10.95
N PRO A 42 3.99 19.08 11.71
CA PRO A 42 5.32 18.70 11.25
C PRO A 42 5.25 17.63 10.15
N MET A 43 6.30 17.53 9.34
CA MET A 43 6.52 16.39 8.45
C MET A 43 6.73 15.11 9.28
N PRO A 44 6.33 13.92 8.75
CA PRO A 44 6.66 12.67 9.38
C PRO A 44 8.17 12.50 9.51
N LYS A 45 8.59 11.73 10.50
CA LYS A 45 10.00 11.43 10.78
C LYS A 45 10.23 9.92 10.69
N PRO A 46 10.37 9.35 9.48
CA PRO A 46 10.66 7.94 9.34
C PRO A 46 11.98 7.59 10.05
N ASP A 47 11.99 6.51 10.82
CA ASP A 47 13.19 6.11 11.57
C ASP A 47 14.38 5.89 10.63
N LYS A 48 15.54 6.42 11.00
CA LYS A 48 16.80 6.34 10.23
C LYS A 48 16.77 6.87 8.79
N THR A 49 15.71 7.55 8.35
CA THR A 49 15.60 8.11 7.01
C THR A 49 15.33 9.62 7.07
N ASN A 50 16.20 10.39 6.45
CA ASN A 50 16.04 11.84 6.40
C ASN A 50 15.34 12.28 5.11
N ILE A 51 14.06 12.58 5.21
CA ILE A 51 13.21 13.03 4.10
C ILE A 51 13.18 14.56 3.92
N SER A 52 14.00 15.34 4.66
CA SER A 52 13.95 16.79 4.61
C SER A 52 14.28 17.41 3.25
N LYS A 53 14.90 16.63 2.36
CA LYS A 53 15.23 17.02 0.99
C LYS A 53 14.29 16.43 -0.05
N TRP A 54 13.36 15.59 0.35
CA TRP A 54 12.41 14.98 -0.56
C TRP A 54 11.26 15.94 -0.84
N ASN A 55 10.89 16.04 -2.10
CA ASN A 55 9.70 16.78 -2.46
C ASN A 55 8.46 15.90 -2.23
N LEU A 56 7.70 16.21 -1.18
CA LEU A 56 6.45 15.52 -0.81
C LEU A 56 5.25 16.48 -0.74
N THR A 57 5.46 17.77 -1.05
CA THR A 57 4.46 18.82 -0.83
C THR A 57 4.31 19.81 -1.97
N ASN A 58 5.34 19.95 -2.84
CA ASN A 58 5.31 20.91 -3.94
C ASN A 58 5.03 20.20 -5.26
N PHE A 59 3.90 20.48 -5.86
CA PHE A 59 3.47 19.92 -7.13
C PHE A 59 3.00 21.02 -8.09
N LYS A 60 3.10 20.76 -9.39
CA LYS A 60 2.72 21.69 -10.46
C LYS A 60 1.22 21.74 -10.66
N GLN A 61 0.61 20.56 -10.77
CA GLN A 61 -0.82 20.41 -11.00
C GLN A 61 -1.40 19.41 -9.99
N HIS A 62 -2.55 19.74 -9.40
CA HIS A 62 -3.28 18.84 -8.52
C HIS A 62 -4.28 17.96 -9.29
N THR A 63 -4.81 18.45 -10.40
CA THR A 63 -5.78 17.71 -11.23
C THR A 63 -5.32 17.65 -12.68
N VAL A 64 -5.38 16.45 -13.25
CA VAL A 64 -5.15 16.15 -14.66
C VAL A 64 -6.40 15.47 -15.19
N GLU A 65 -6.99 16.00 -16.26
CA GLU A 65 -8.15 15.38 -16.88
C GLU A 65 -7.71 14.37 -17.92
N SER A 66 -8.06 13.10 -17.71
CA SER A 66 -7.84 12.00 -18.65
C SER A 66 -9.17 11.48 -19.16
N ALA A 67 -9.23 11.02 -20.41
CA ALA A 67 -10.43 10.42 -20.94
C ALA A 67 -10.64 9.01 -20.36
N PRO A 68 -11.88 8.59 -20.06
CA PRO A 68 -12.17 7.21 -19.71
C PRO A 68 -11.88 6.27 -20.90
N PHE A 69 -11.67 4.99 -20.61
CA PHE A 69 -11.56 3.96 -21.64
C PHE A 69 -12.96 3.49 -22.06
N GLY A 70 -13.17 3.31 -23.35
CA GLY A 70 -14.43 2.79 -23.87
C GLY A 70 -14.59 1.28 -23.64
N SER A 71 -13.48 0.55 -23.58
CA SER A 71 -13.45 -0.90 -23.34
C SER A 71 -12.10 -1.32 -22.75
N LEU A 72 -12.04 -2.58 -22.27
CA LEU A 72 -10.77 -3.17 -21.79
C LEU A 72 -9.75 -3.38 -22.92
N GLU A 73 -10.18 -3.37 -24.19
CA GLU A 73 -9.31 -3.52 -25.34
C GLU A 73 -8.44 -2.26 -25.60
N GLU A 74 -8.89 -1.10 -25.12
CA GLU A 74 -8.18 0.18 -25.25
C GLU A 74 -7.07 0.37 -24.19
N LEU A 75 -7.00 -0.52 -23.20
CA LEU A 75 -5.99 -0.44 -22.15
C LEU A 75 -4.57 -0.63 -22.71
N PRO A 76 -3.57 0.03 -22.12
CA PRO A 76 -2.16 -0.29 -22.39
C PRO A 76 -1.85 -1.76 -22.10
N GLU A 77 -0.93 -2.35 -22.84
CA GLU A 77 -0.56 -3.78 -22.70
C GLU A 77 -0.05 -4.10 -21.29
N GLU A 78 0.63 -3.16 -20.65
CA GLU A 78 1.09 -3.26 -19.28
C GLU A 78 -0.08 -3.47 -18.31
N VAL A 79 -1.20 -2.76 -18.52
CA VAL A 79 -2.41 -2.87 -17.69
C VAL A 79 -3.18 -4.16 -18.04
N LYS A 80 -3.30 -4.50 -19.33
CA LYS A 80 -3.92 -5.76 -19.77
C LYS A 80 -3.27 -6.97 -19.13
N SER A 81 -1.96 -6.95 -18.96
CA SER A 81 -1.21 -8.04 -18.34
C SER A 81 -1.54 -8.25 -16.85
N LEU A 82 -2.15 -7.27 -16.19
CA LEU A 82 -2.54 -7.32 -14.78
C LEU A 82 -3.96 -7.87 -14.57
N ILE A 83 -4.76 -7.94 -15.64
CA ILE A 83 -6.18 -8.30 -15.59
C ILE A 83 -6.39 -9.56 -16.41
N ASP A 84 -7.13 -10.53 -15.88
CA ASP A 84 -7.55 -11.69 -16.64
C ASP A 84 -8.64 -11.27 -17.66
N LEU A 85 -8.24 -11.04 -18.90
CA LEU A 85 -9.16 -10.60 -19.96
C LEU A 85 -10.11 -11.72 -20.45
N GLU A 86 -9.82 -12.99 -20.16
CA GLU A 86 -10.67 -14.14 -20.55
C GLU A 86 -11.91 -14.24 -19.66
N ASP A 87 -11.80 -13.83 -18.40
CA ASP A 87 -12.94 -13.75 -17.49
C ASP A 87 -13.78 -12.50 -17.81
N THR A 88 -14.98 -12.67 -18.29
CA THR A 88 -15.92 -11.59 -18.64
C THR A 88 -16.81 -11.15 -17.47
N ASP A 89 -16.91 -11.94 -16.38
CA ASP A 89 -17.72 -11.63 -15.20
C ASP A 89 -16.86 -11.31 -13.98
N LYS A 90 -16.01 -10.29 -14.10
CA LYS A 90 -15.10 -9.85 -13.04
C LYS A 90 -15.46 -8.48 -12.47
N THR A 91 -15.04 -8.23 -11.24
CA THR A 91 -15.11 -6.93 -10.61
C THR A 91 -13.76 -6.23 -10.75
N VAL A 92 -13.73 -5.18 -11.59
CA VAL A 92 -12.50 -4.41 -11.92
C VAL A 92 -12.79 -2.92 -11.92
N TYR A 93 -11.92 -2.16 -11.26
CA TYR A 93 -11.85 -0.71 -11.33
C TYR A 93 -10.51 -0.28 -11.94
N ILE A 94 -10.53 0.66 -12.88
CA ILE A 94 -9.33 1.24 -13.45
C ILE A 94 -9.42 2.75 -13.30
N GLN A 95 -8.43 3.33 -12.67
CA GLN A 95 -8.21 4.76 -12.59
C GLN A 95 -7.04 5.14 -13.48
N ARG A 96 -7.23 6.12 -14.35
CA ARG A 96 -6.21 6.70 -15.22
C ARG A 96 -5.84 8.06 -14.66
N ASP A 97 -4.62 8.19 -14.18
CA ASP A 97 -4.20 9.33 -13.36
C ASP A 97 -5.17 9.55 -12.18
N GLN A 98 -6.04 10.56 -12.25
CA GLN A 98 -7.06 10.83 -11.22
C GLN A 98 -8.49 10.52 -11.71
N THR A 99 -8.63 10.13 -12.97
CA THR A 99 -9.94 9.92 -13.60
C THR A 99 -10.39 8.48 -13.45
N PRO A 100 -11.60 8.21 -12.93
CA PRO A 100 -12.24 6.90 -13.05
C PRO A 100 -12.39 6.54 -14.54
N ALA A 101 -11.63 5.54 -15.00
CA ALA A 101 -11.51 5.25 -16.42
C ALA A 101 -12.32 4.03 -16.87
N TYR A 102 -12.53 3.07 -15.97
CA TYR A 102 -13.34 1.89 -16.22
C TYR A 102 -13.81 1.28 -14.91
N LEU A 103 -15.07 0.81 -14.87
CA LEU A 103 -15.63 0.08 -13.74
C LEU A 103 -16.56 -1.03 -14.24
N SER A 104 -16.33 -2.24 -13.80
CA SER A 104 -17.22 -3.38 -13.97
C SER A 104 -17.42 -4.09 -12.64
N LEU A 105 -18.64 -4.48 -12.34
CA LEU A 105 -18.96 -5.37 -11.21
C LEU A 105 -19.45 -6.69 -11.76
N SER A 106 -18.97 -7.80 -11.19
CA SER A 106 -19.46 -9.14 -11.48
C SER A 106 -20.95 -9.30 -11.09
N ALA A 107 -21.61 -10.28 -11.67
CA ALA A 107 -22.98 -10.62 -11.29
C ALA A 107 -23.06 -10.98 -9.80
N GLU A 108 -22.09 -11.76 -9.30
CA GLU A 108 -21.99 -12.12 -7.88
C GLU A 108 -21.94 -10.87 -6.97
N ALA A 109 -21.07 -9.92 -7.26
CA ALA A 109 -20.91 -8.72 -6.45
C ALA A 109 -22.20 -7.88 -6.43
N LYS A 110 -22.85 -7.71 -7.59
CA LYS A 110 -24.14 -6.99 -7.71
C LYS A 110 -25.26 -7.65 -6.93
N ASP A 111 -25.43 -8.96 -7.13
CA ASP A 111 -26.52 -9.72 -6.50
C ASP A 111 -26.39 -9.79 -4.98
N LYS A 112 -25.15 -9.77 -4.48
CA LYS A 112 -24.83 -9.75 -3.05
C LYS A 112 -24.84 -8.35 -2.44
N GLY A 113 -25.12 -7.29 -3.22
CA GLY A 113 -25.21 -5.91 -2.73
C GLY A 113 -23.88 -5.30 -2.33
N VAL A 114 -22.78 -5.75 -2.93
CA VAL A 114 -21.45 -5.15 -2.73
C VAL A 114 -21.42 -3.75 -3.36
N ILE A 115 -20.88 -2.79 -2.61
CA ILE A 115 -20.61 -1.44 -3.14
C ILE A 115 -19.14 -1.38 -3.52
N PHE A 116 -18.86 -1.19 -4.80
CA PHE A 116 -17.51 -0.93 -5.27
C PHE A 116 -17.55 0.15 -6.35
N THR A 117 -16.91 1.28 -6.07
CA THR A 117 -16.91 2.44 -6.96
C THR A 117 -15.69 3.33 -6.68
N ASP A 118 -15.46 4.33 -7.54
CA ASP A 118 -14.49 5.38 -7.24
C ASP A 118 -14.87 6.17 -5.98
N LEU A 119 -13.88 6.73 -5.33
CA LEU A 119 -14.07 7.40 -4.04
C LEU A 119 -14.99 8.63 -4.12
N HIS A 120 -14.92 9.44 -5.19
CA HIS A 120 -15.76 10.64 -5.32
C HIS A 120 -17.22 10.26 -5.49
N THR A 121 -17.50 9.24 -6.28
CA THR A 121 -18.86 8.68 -6.40
C THR A 121 -19.34 8.12 -5.06
N ALA A 122 -18.48 7.38 -4.33
CA ALA A 122 -18.84 6.88 -3.00
C ALA A 122 -19.16 8.00 -2.00
N ILE A 123 -18.35 9.07 -1.98
CA ILE A 123 -18.58 10.24 -1.12
C ILE A 123 -19.92 10.91 -1.44
N ARG A 124 -20.30 10.98 -2.70
CA ARG A 124 -21.53 11.61 -3.15
C ARG A 124 -22.77 10.73 -2.91
N GLU A 125 -22.70 9.45 -3.24
CA GLU A 125 -23.85 8.52 -3.26
C GLU A 125 -24.00 7.73 -1.96
N HIS A 126 -22.88 7.47 -1.25
CA HIS A 126 -22.82 6.71 0.00
C HIS A 126 -22.14 7.49 1.13
N GLY A 127 -22.28 8.83 1.13
CA GLY A 127 -21.51 9.73 2.00
C GLY A 127 -21.59 9.43 3.49
N ASP A 128 -22.77 9.02 4.00
CA ASP A 128 -22.93 8.68 5.43
C ASP A 128 -22.15 7.41 5.80
N LEU A 129 -22.02 6.46 4.88
CA LEU A 129 -21.24 5.24 5.07
C LEU A 129 -19.74 5.54 4.98
N VAL A 130 -19.31 6.26 3.94
CA VAL A 130 -17.92 6.66 3.76
C VAL A 130 -17.40 7.46 4.96
N LYS A 131 -18.20 8.39 5.47
CA LYS A 131 -17.87 9.24 6.62
C LYS A 131 -17.51 8.45 7.89
N GLN A 132 -18.02 7.23 8.05
CA GLN A 132 -17.73 6.39 9.21
C GLN A 132 -16.29 5.87 9.20
N TYR A 133 -15.69 5.76 8.01
CA TYR A 133 -14.39 5.12 7.82
C TYR A 133 -13.29 6.09 7.35
N PHE A 134 -13.64 7.10 6.55
CA PHE A 134 -12.67 7.99 5.92
C PHE A 134 -11.87 8.78 6.96
N MET A 135 -10.61 8.42 7.14
CA MET A 135 -9.62 9.06 8.03
C MET A 135 -10.14 9.30 9.47
N THR A 136 -10.75 8.25 10.04
CA THR A 136 -11.29 8.27 11.41
C THR A 136 -10.35 7.57 12.40
N ASP A 137 -10.41 6.23 12.48
CA ASP A 137 -9.70 5.44 13.48
C ASP A 137 -8.41 4.79 12.97
N ALA A 138 -8.36 4.46 11.68
CA ALA A 138 -7.21 3.82 11.08
C ALA A 138 -6.09 4.83 10.80
N VAL A 139 -6.38 5.89 10.05
CA VAL A 139 -5.50 7.04 9.82
C VAL A 139 -6.19 8.31 10.32
N LYS A 140 -5.52 9.08 11.16
CA LYS A 140 -6.06 10.38 11.61
C LYS A 140 -5.54 11.51 10.74
N VAL A 141 -6.42 12.49 10.47
CA VAL A 141 -6.08 13.68 9.69
C VAL A 141 -4.88 14.44 10.26
N ASP A 142 -4.72 14.44 11.58
CA ASP A 142 -3.75 15.23 12.30
C ASP A 142 -2.54 14.44 12.85
N GLU A 143 -2.22 13.30 12.29
CA GLU A 143 -1.00 12.57 12.66
C GLU A 143 0.26 13.37 12.29
N HIS A 144 0.29 13.95 11.10
CA HIS A 144 1.37 14.80 10.60
C HIS A 144 0.95 15.55 9.31
N LYS A 145 1.82 16.42 8.81
CA LYS A 145 1.57 17.24 7.61
C LYS A 145 1.05 16.44 6.40
N LEU A 146 1.62 15.26 6.09
CA LEU A 146 1.24 14.49 4.91
C LEU A 146 -0.14 13.85 5.03
N THR A 147 -0.61 13.48 6.24
CA THR A 147 -1.98 12.99 6.44
C THR A 147 -3.00 14.12 6.34
N ALA A 148 -2.66 15.30 6.85
CA ALA A 148 -3.50 16.48 6.70
C ALA A 148 -3.60 16.93 5.24
N LEU A 149 -2.48 16.98 4.51
CA LEU A 149 -2.48 17.26 3.07
C LEU A 149 -3.28 16.21 2.29
N HIS A 150 -3.18 14.93 2.67
CA HIS A 150 -3.98 13.88 2.06
C HIS A 150 -5.48 14.15 2.19
N ALA A 151 -5.96 14.42 3.41
CA ALA A 151 -7.37 14.73 3.65
C ALA A 151 -7.84 15.97 2.90
N ALA A 152 -6.99 17.00 2.79
CA ALA A 152 -7.31 18.24 2.07
C ALA A 152 -7.38 18.04 0.54
N LEU A 153 -6.51 17.17 -0.02
CA LEU A 153 -6.20 17.11 -1.44
C LEU A 153 -6.53 15.76 -2.10
N VAL A 154 -7.19 14.83 -1.40
CA VAL A 154 -7.57 13.55 -2.00
C VAL A 154 -8.30 13.77 -3.33
N ASN A 155 -7.76 13.17 -4.41
CA ASN A 155 -8.20 13.39 -5.78
C ASN A 155 -8.38 12.11 -6.59
N GLY A 156 -8.31 10.95 -5.95
CA GLY A 156 -8.56 9.64 -6.54
C GLY A 156 -8.74 8.57 -5.47
N GLY A 157 -9.07 7.36 -5.91
CA GLY A 157 -9.20 6.21 -5.03
C GLY A 157 -10.46 5.39 -5.28
N ALA A 158 -10.71 4.43 -4.40
CA ALA A 158 -11.82 3.52 -4.47
C ALA A 158 -12.45 3.27 -3.09
N PHE A 159 -13.73 2.96 -3.10
CA PHE A 159 -14.47 2.53 -1.93
C PHE A 159 -15.09 1.16 -2.18
N LEU A 160 -14.77 0.22 -1.29
CA LEU A 160 -15.31 -1.13 -1.29
C LEU A 160 -16.01 -1.40 0.05
N TYR A 161 -17.29 -1.75 -0.01
CA TYR A 161 -18.04 -2.23 1.14
C TYR A 161 -18.68 -3.59 0.83
N VAL A 162 -18.34 -4.59 1.64
CA VAL A 162 -18.91 -5.93 1.55
C VAL A 162 -19.90 -6.11 2.69
N PRO A 163 -21.19 -6.29 2.39
CA PRO A 163 -22.23 -6.40 3.40
C PRO A 163 -22.07 -7.61 4.32
N LYS A 164 -22.75 -7.56 5.45
CA LYS A 164 -22.80 -8.65 6.43
C LYS A 164 -23.23 -9.98 5.81
N ASN A 165 -22.53 -11.07 6.20
CA ASN A 165 -22.75 -12.44 5.73
C ASN A 165 -22.51 -12.62 4.21
N VAL A 166 -21.71 -11.77 3.59
CA VAL A 166 -21.34 -11.90 2.18
C VAL A 166 -19.89 -12.35 2.07
N GLU A 167 -19.69 -13.48 1.42
CA GLU A 167 -18.38 -13.96 1.03
C GLU A 167 -18.26 -13.93 -0.49
N LEU A 168 -17.20 -13.30 -1.00
CA LEU A 168 -16.89 -13.23 -2.43
C LEU A 168 -15.84 -14.29 -2.78
N GLU A 169 -16.12 -15.09 -3.80
CA GLU A 169 -15.18 -16.11 -4.28
C GLU A 169 -14.10 -15.49 -5.18
N ALA A 170 -14.50 -14.60 -6.08
CA ALA A 170 -13.59 -13.93 -6.98
C ALA A 170 -12.97 -12.68 -6.36
N PRO A 171 -11.67 -12.40 -6.61
CA PRO A 171 -11.02 -11.17 -6.13
C PRO A 171 -11.59 -9.93 -6.82
N ILE A 172 -11.67 -8.84 -6.05
CA ILE A 172 -11.93 -7.49 -6.58
C ILE A 172 -10.60 -6.86 -6.95
N GLN A 173 -10.50 -6.32 -8.16
CA GLN A 173 -9.27 -5.74 -8.69
C GLN A 173 -9.38 -4.24 -8.91
N ALA A 174 -8.33 -3.50 -8.56
CA ALA A 174 -8.15 -2.09 -8.89
C ALA A 174 -6.80 -1.87 -9.58
N VAL A 175 -6.76 -1.03 -10.60
CA VAL A 175 -5.53 -0.61 -11.26
C VAL A 175 -5.48 0.92 -11.27
N TYR A 176 -4.42 1.48 -10.72
CA TYR A 176 -4.11 2.90 -10.70
C TYR A 176 -2.99 3.16 -11.71
N LEU A 177 -3.37 3.57 -12.92
CA LEU A 177 -2.47 3.83 -14.02
C LEU A 177 -1.98 5.28 -13.97
N HIS A 178 -0.68 5.46 -13.82
CA HIS A 178 0.01 6.74 -13.97
C HIS A 178 0.53 6.86 -15.41
N GLU A 179 -0.06 7.75 -16.18
CA GLU A 179 0.23 7.93 -17.60
C GLU A 179 0.69 9.34 -17.97
N ASN A 180 0.27 10.35 -17.20
CA ASN A 180 0.66 11.73 -17.42
C ASN A 180 1.79 12.16 -16.49
N ASP A 181 2.90 12.65 -17.05
CA ASP A 181 4.11 13.06 -16.30
C ASP A 181 3.87 14.17 -15.27
N GLU A 182 2.77 14.94 -15.39
CA GLU A 182 2.45 16.02 -14.46
C GLU A 182 1.48 15.59 -13.35
N THR A 183 1.07 14.33 -13.31
CA THR A 183 0.12 13.82 -12.33
C THR A 183 0.68 13.91 -10.91
N THR A 184 -0.10 14.54 -10.03
CA THR A 184 0.06 14.45 -8.57
C THR A 184 -1.10 13.66 -8.01
N LEU A 185 -0.82 12.58 -7.29
CA LEU A 185 -1.87 11.67 -6.83
C LEU A 185 -1.96 11.65 -5.30
N PHE A 186 -3.14 11.99 -4.79
CA PHE A 186 -3.57 11.75 -3.41
C PHE A 186 -4.67 10.69 -3.45
N ASN A 187 -4.26 9.43 -3.46
CA ASN A 187 -5.16 8.29 -3.70
C ASN A 187 -5.60 7.64 -2.41
N HIS A 188 -6.91 7.52 -2.19
CA HIS A 188 -7.47 6.96 -0.96
C HIS A 188 -8.34 5.75 -1.23
N VAL A 189 -7.98 4.63 -0.66
CA VAL A 189 -8.73 3.37 -0.77
C VAL A 189 -9.33 3.01 0.58
N ILE A 190 -10.63 2.71 0.59
CA ILE A 190 -11.31 2.19 1.78
C ILE A 190 -11.88 0.82 1.45
N VAL A 191 -11.54 -0.18 2.26
CA VAL A 191 -12.07 -1.54 2.17
C VAL A 191 -12.74 -1.89 3.48
N VAL A 192 -14.05 -2.16 3.44
CA VAL A 192 -14.84 -2.54 4.60
C VAL A 192 -15.44 -3.92 4.37
N ALA A 193 -15.13 -4.86 5.26
CA ALA A 193 -15.79 -6.15 5.35
C ALA A 193 -16.63 -6.19 6.64
N ASP A 194 -17.96 -6.15 6.51
CA ASP A 194 -18.88 -6.18 7.65
C ASP A 194 -18.90 -7.58 8.30
N ASP A 195 -19.63 -7.76 9.39
CA ASP A 195 -19.66 -9.03 10.14
C ASP A 195 -19.90 -10.25 9.25
N HIS A 196 -19.10 -11.30 9.48
CA HIS A 196 -19.21 -12.58 8.77
C HIS A 196 -19.04 -12.46 7.25
N SER A 197 -18.29 -11.48 6.77
CA SER A 197 -18.01 -11.31 5.35
C SER A 197 -16.55 -11.65 5.01
N ALA A 198 -16.30 -11.95 3.74
CA ALA A 198 -14.95 -12.23 3.27
C ALA A 198 -14.73 -11.68 1.87
N VAL A 199 -13.57 -11.06 1.66
CA VAL A 199 -13.17 -10.49 0.37
C VAL A 199 -11.66 -10.55 0.17
N THR A 200 -11.28 -10.81 -1.07
CA THR A 200 -9.92 -10.59 -1.57
C THR A 200 -9.93 -9.32 -2.43
N TYR A 201 -9.14 -8.32 -2.06
CA TYR A 201 -8.94 -7.09 -2.82
C TYR A 201 -7.51 -7.01 -3.31
N VAL A 202 -7.34 -6.69 -4.59
CA VAL A 202 -6.01 -6.57 -5.22
C VAL A 202 -5.89 -5.21 -5.90
N GLU A 203 -4.83 -4.49 -5.61
CA GLU A 203 -4.52 -3.23 -6.29
C GLU A 203 -3.15 -3.24 -6.95
N ASN A 204 -3.03 -2.49 -8.02
CA ASN A 204 -1.78 -2.27 -8.73
C ASN A 204 -1.59 -0.78 -9.01
N TYR A 205 -0.46 -0.23 -8.57
CA TYR A 205 0.01 1.07 -8.99
C TYR A 205 1.07 0.87 -10.06
N ILE A 206 0.84 1.40 -11.26
CA ILE A 206 1.75 1.22 -12.40
C ILE A 206 1.94 2.54 -13.15
N SER A 207 3.20 2.85 -13.51
CA SER A 207 3.54 3.99 -14.35
C SER A 207 3.89 3.54 -15.76
N THR A 208 3.25 4.16 -16.75
CA THR A 208 3.74 4.25 -18.14
C THR A 208 4.37 5.62 -18.40
N ALA A 209 4.03 6.62 -17.58
CA ALA A 209 4.68 7.93 -17.52
C ALA A 209 6.15 7.83 -17.10
N LYS A 210 6.92 8.86 -17.46
CA LYS A 210 8.34 9.02 -17.07
C LYS A 210 8.57 10.44 -16.53
N PRO A 211 7.95 10.80 -15.40
CA PRO A 211 8.07 12.13 -14.86
C PRO A 211 9.51 12.42 -14.43
N GLU A 212 9.92 13.67 -14.53
CA GLU A 212 11.14 14.15 -13.86
C GLU A 212 10.93 14.21 -12.35
N GLU A 213 9.74 14.64 -11.94
CA GLU A 213 9.34 14.75 -10.54
C GLU A 213 7.80 14.67 -10.42
N ALA A 214 7.31 13.68 -9.70
CA ALA A 214 5.90 13.51 -9.35
C ALA A 214 5.76 13.09 -7.89
N ILE A 215 4.61 13.42 -7.27
CA ILE A 215 4.33 13.11 -5.86
C ILE A 215 3.09 12.23 -5.78
N PHE A 216 3.23 11.09 -5.11
CA PHE A 216 2.12 10.21 -4.81
C PHE A 216 1.99 10.06 -3.29
N ASN A 217 0.82 10.40 -2.77
CA ASN A 217 0.43 10.18 -1.38
C ASN A 217 -0.73 9.20 -1.38
N ILE A 218 -0.45 7.98 -0.96
CA ILE A 218 -1.39 6.84 -1.01
C ILE A 218 -1.81 6.49 0.41
N VAL A 219 -3.11 6.47 0.67
CA VAL A 219 -3.69 6.01 1.93
C VAL A 219 -4.66 4.87 1.64
N SER A 220 -4.52 3.76 2.38
CA SER A 220 -5.47 2.65 2.32
C SER A 220 -5.92 2.29 3.72
N GLU A 221 -7.23 2.27 3.94
CA GLU A 221 -7.86 1.93 5.22
C GLU A 221 -8.70 0.67 5.08
N VAL A 222 -8.41 -0.34 5.89
CA VAL A 222 -9.09 -1.64 5.88
C VAL A 222 -9.77 -1.87 7.22
N PHE A 223 -11.05 -2.20 7.20
CA PHE A 223 -11.85 -2.46 8.40
C PHE A 223 -12.54 -3.80 8.31
N THR A 224 -12.49 -4.58 9.40
CA THR A 224 -13.17 -5.88 9.49
C THR A 224 -14.09 -5.94 10.71
N GLY A 225 -15.34 -6.37 10.48
CA GLY A 225 -16.31 -6.71 11.51
C GLY A 225 -16.04 -8.08 12.15
N ALA A 226 -16.97 -8.56 12.99
CA ALA A 226 -16.83 -9.86 13.66
C ALA A 226 -16.78 -11.02 12.67
N ASN A 227 -15.80 -11.94 12.82
CA ASN A 227 -15.56 -13.08 11.93
C ASN A 227 -15.38 -12.67 10.45
N ALA A 228 -15.09 -11.41 10.17
CA ALA A 228 -14.83 -10.95 8.80
C ALA A 228 -13.37 -11.16 8.39
N ARG A 229 -13.12 -11.29 7.10
CA ARG A 229 -11.77 -11.48 6.55
C ARG A 229 -11.55 -10.62 5.33
N VAL A 230 -10.43 -9.90 5.35
CA VAL A 230 -9.89 -9.19 4.18
C VAL A 230 -8.51 -9.73 3.86
N THR A 231 -8.32 -10.20 2.63
CA THR A 231 -7.01 -10.47 2.06
C THR A 231 -6.70 -9.37 1.07
N TYR A 232 -5.69 -8.54 1.38
CA TYR A 232 -5.34 -7.36 0.62
C TYR A 232 -4.02 -7.55 -0.10
N GLY A 233 -4.04 -7.54 -1.42
CA GLY A 233 -2.87 -7.58 -2.27
C GLY A 233 -2.54 -6.20 -2.85
N ALA A 234 -1.27 -5.81 -2.84
CA ALA A 234 -0.82 -4.61 -3.53
C ALA A 234 0.50 -4.85 -4.26
N VAL A 235 0.60 -4.34 -5.48
CA VAL A 235 1.88 -4.26 -6.20
C VAL A 235 2.11 -2.82 -6.62
N ASP A 236 3.10 -2.19 -5.97
CA ASP A 236 3.50 -0.81 -6.23
C ASP A 236 4.69 -0.82 -7.21
N ASN A 237 4.48 -0.37 -8.45
CA ASN A 237 5.48 -0.38 -9.52
C ASN A 237 5.48 0.96 -10.26
N LEU A 238 5.82 2.02 -9.53
CA LEU A 238 5.86 3.39 -10.02
C LEU A 238 7.24 3.77 -10.56
N ALA A 239 7.29 4.72 -11.49
CA ALA A 239 8.50 5.19 -12.17
C ALA A 239 9.51 5.87 -11.23
N GLU A 240 10.77 5.96 -11.67
CA GLU A 240 11.90 6.53 -10.93
C GLU A 240 11.65 7.98 -10.44
N GLY A 241 11.02 8.82 -11.28
CA GLY A 241 10.72 10.22 -10.92
C GLY A 241 9.56 10.40 -9.94
N VAL A 242 8.95 9.33 -9.40
CA VAL A 242 7.83 9.41 -8.46
C VAL A 242 8.32 9.25 -7.03
N THR A 243 8.18 10.30 -6.21
CA THR A 243 8.39 10.21 -4.75
C THR A 243 7.09 9.80 -4.08
N VAL A 244 7.12 8.73 -3.30
CA VAL A 244 5.90 8.08 -2.79
C VAL A 244 5.87 8.08 -1.26
N TYR A 245 4.75 8.55 -0.71
CA TYR A 245 4.36 8.29 0.68
C TYR A 245 3.16 7.36 0.70
N VAL A 246 3.32 6.19 1.31
CA VAL A 246 2.26 5.17 1.42
C VAL A 246 1.90 4.95 2.87
N ASN A 247 0.60 4.95 3.19
CA ASN A 247 0.09 4.69 4.52
C ASN A 247 -1.07 3.69 4.44
N ARG A 248 -0.78 2.40 4.66
CA ARG A 248 -1.78 1.32 4.68
C ARG A 248 -2.10 0.92 6.10
N ARG A 249 -3.35 1.04 6.50
CA ARG A 249 -3.83 0.80 7.86
C ARG A 249 -4.92 -0.26 7.90
N GLY A 250 -4.77 -1.25 8.78
CA GLY A 250 -5.78 -2.27 9.05
C GLY A 250 -6.35 -2.14 10.46
N MET A 251 -7.67 -2.24 10.58
CA MET A 251 -8.42 -2.23 11.83
C MET A 251 -9.23 -3.52 11.94
N ALA A 252 -8.67 -4.53 12.60
CA ALA A 252 -9.39 -5.76 12.91
C ALA A 252 -10.27 -5.54 14.16
N ASN A 253 -11.45 -4.91 13.94
CA ASN A 253 -12.30 -4.41 15.02
C ASN A 253 -13.14 -5.51 15.67
N GLY A 254 -13.66 -6.44 14.87
CA GLY A 254 -14.55 -7.47 15.33
C GLY A 254 -13.80 -8.68 15.90
N ARG A 255 -14.46 -9.43 16.81
CA ARG A 255 -13.93 -10.68 17.33
C ARG A 255 -13.66 -11.69 16.20
N ASP A 256 -12.56 -12.43 16.31
CA ASP A 256 -12.13 -13.46 15.35
C ASP A 256 -11.97 -12.96 13.91
N SER A 257 -11.81 -11.63 13.70
CA SER A 257 -11.60 -11.05 12.37
C SER A 257 -10.14 -11.16 11.91
N LYS A 258 -9.94 -11.09 10.58
CA LYS A 258 -8.62 -11.31 9.97
C LYS A 258 -8.31 -10.26 8.91
N ILE A 259 -7.06 -9.77 8.92
CA ILE A 259 -6.50 -8.92 7.87
C ILE A 259 -5.16 -9.51 7.44
N GLU A 260 -5.05 -9.87 6.16
CA GLU A 260 -3.84 -10.41 5.56
C GLU A 260 -3.36 -9.48 4.43
N TRP A 261 -2.10 -9.07 4.50
CA TRP A 261 -1.46 -8.21 3.50
C TRP A 261 -0.45 -8.99 2.67
N ALA A 262 -0.53 -8.83 1.35
CA ALA A 262 0.42 -9.37 0.37
C ALA A 262 0.99 -8.21 -0.45
N LEU A 263 2.18 -7.71 -0.08
CA LEU A 263 2.72 -6.45 -0.59
C LEU A 263 3.95 -6.69 -1.46
N GLY A 264 3.88 -6.27 -2.72
CA GLY A 264 5.01 -6.16 -3.65
C GLY A 264 5.45 -4.71 -3.79
N LEU A 265 6.52 -4.31 -3.11
CA LEU A 265 6.99 -2.95 -3.04
C LEU A 265 8.12 -2.78 -4.07
N MET A 266 7.74 -2.42 -5.30
CA MET A 266 8.57 -2.48 -6.50
C MET A 266 8.73 -1.11 -7.20
N ASN A 267 8.53 0.00 -6.49
CA ASN A 267 8.75 1.33 -7.05
C ASN A 267 10.20 1.53 -7.50
N ASP A 268 10.44 2.44 -8.44
CA ASP A 268 11.77 2.84 -8.88
C ASP A 268 12.20 4.22 -8.29
N GLY A 269 11.27 4.98 -7.71
CA GLY A 269 11.53 6.23 -6.99
C GLY A 269 11.71 6.06 -5.49
N ASP A 270 11.96 7.17 -4.79
CA ASP A 270 12.10 7.22 -3.35
C ASP A 270 10.76 6.94 -2.64
N VAL A 271 10.79 6.17 -1.54
CA VAL A 271 9.57 5.69 -0.89
C VAL A 271 9.66 5.75 0.64
N VAL A 272 8.60 6.27 1.26
CA VAL A 272 8.25 5.97 2.67
C VAL A 272 6.95 5.22 2.68
N SER A 273 6.95 4.00 3.23
CA SER A 273 5.77 3.16 3.32
C SER A 273 5.55 2.67 4.75
N GLU A 274 4.36 2.92 5.26
CA GLU A 274 3.90 2.43 6.55
C GLU A 274 2.74 1.46 6.33
N ASN A 275 2.84 0.27 6.94
CA ASN A 275 1.74 -0.68 7.01
C ASN A 275 1.50 -1.03 8.48
N ILE A 276 0.38 -0.60 9.03
CA ILE A 276 0.06 -0.79 10.45
C ILE A 276 -1.28 -1.50 10.60
N THR A 277 -1.29 -2.64 11.28
CA THR A 277 -2.52 -3.39 11.59
C THR A 277 -2.77 -3.37 13.08
N LYS A 278 -3.96 -2.93 13.49
CA LYS A 278 -4.42 -2.95 14.88
C LYS A 278 -5.40 -4.10 15.08
N LEU A 279 -5.05 -5.02 15.96
CA LEU A 279 -5.84 -6.18 16.35
C LEU A 279 -6.69 -5.82 17.57
N MET A 280 -7.88 -5.23 17.31
CA MET A 280 -8.73 -4.63 18.35
C MET A 280 -9.61 -5.66 19.07
N GLY A 281 -10.19 -6.61 18.33
CA GLY A 281 -11.05 -7.65 18.85
C GLY A 281 -10.28 -8.85 19.42
N ASP A 282 -10.93 -9.62 20.30
CA ASP A 282 -10.38 -10.89 20.78
C ASP A 282 -10.29 -11.92 19.64
N GLY A 283 -9.25 -12.74 19.61
CA GLY A 283 -9.04 -13.78 18.60
C GLY A 283 -8.71 -13.26 17.22
N THR A 284 -8.37 -11.98 17.08
CA THR A 284 -8.06 -11.38 15.79
C THR A 284 -6.72 -11.85 15.22
N PHE A 285 -6.62 -11.85 13.91
CA PHE A 285 -5.44 -12.29 13.18
C PHE A 285 -4.95 -11.21 12.22
N GLY A 286 -3.65 -10.93 12.24
CA GLY A 286 -2.98 -10.01 11.33
C GLY A 286 -1.74 -10.64 10.73
N ASP A 287 -1.61 -10.62 9.41
CA ASP A 287 -0.42 -11.13 8.72
C ASP A 287 0.03 -10.14 7.64
N THR A 288 1.31 -9.81 7.62
CA THR A 288 1.89 -8.95 6.59
C THR A 288 3.07 -9.63 5.94
N LYS A 289 2.92 -10.00 4.67
CA LYS A 289 3.99 -10.54 3.83
C LYS A 289 4.40 -9.49 2.80
N SER A 290 5.70 -9.15 2.77
CA SER A 290 6.22 -8.12 1.87
C SER A 290 7.45 -8.58 1.11
N VAL A 291 7.50 -8.25 -0.17
CA VAL A 291 8.67 -8.43 -1.04
C VAL A 291 9.08 -7.07 -1.59
N VAL A 292 10.38 -6.76 -1.48
CA VAL A 292 10.96 -5.49 -1.89
C VAL A 292 12.12 -5.73 -2.84
N VAL A 293 12.22 -4.94 -3.92
CA VAL A 293 13.41 -4.90 -4.78
C VAL A 293 13.80 -3.45 -5.06
N GLY A 294 14.85 -3.00 -4.40
CA GLY A 294 15.46 -1.68 -4.60
C GLY A 294 16.61 -1.71 -5.58
N ARG A 295 16.73 -0.70 -6.45
CA ARG A 295 17.80 -0.55 -7.44
C ARG A 295 18.20 0.92 -7.67
N GLY A 296 19.25 1.15 -8.45
CA GLY A 296 19.71 2.50 -8.76
C GLY A 296 20.18 3.24 -7.51
N ASN A 297 19.67 4.44 -7.28
CA ASN A 297 20.01 5.30 -6.14
C ASN A 297 18.85 5.47 -5.15
N GLN A 298 17.86 4.58 -5.19
CA GLN A 298 16.67 4.67 -4.36
C GLN A 298 16.98 4.75 -2.87
N SER A 299 16.19 5.56 -2.17
CA SER A 299 16.12 5.59 -0.72
C SER A 299 14.73 5.17 -0.27
N GLU A 300 14.65 4.11 0.51
CA GLU A 300 13.40 3.45 0.87
C GLU A 300 13.29 3.27 2.38
N ASN A 301 12.12 3.52 2.93
CA ASN A 301 11.81 3.22 4.34
C ASN A 301 10.48 2.46 4.42
N PHE A 302 10.54 1.25 4.95
CA PHE A 302 9.40 0.37 5.11
C PHE A 302 9.16 0.07 6.59
N THR A 303 8.14 0.66 7.17
CA THR A 303 7.70 0.37 8.54
C THR A 303 6.47 -0.52 8.50
N THR A 304 6.56 -1.71 9.10
CA THR A 304 5.43 -2.62 9.29
C THR A 304 5.20 -2.83 10.77
N SER A 305 3.96 -2.63 11.22
CA SER A 305 3.61 -2.77 12.62
C SER A 305 2.33 -3.59 12.80
N ILE A 306 2.33 -4.50 13.78
CA ILE A 306 1.10 -5.16 14.25
C ILE A 306 0.98 -4.87 15.74
N ILE A 307 -0.18 -4.31 16.12
CA ILE A 307 -0.47 -3.86 17.49
C ILE A 307 -1.65 -4.65 18.03
N HIS A 308 -1.42 -5.38 19.12
CA HIS A 308 -2.40 -6.24 19.75
C HIS A 308 -3.09 -5.52 20.90
N PHE A 309 -4.41 -5.40 20.82
CA PHE A 309 -5.30 -4.89 21.87
C PHE A 309 -6.22 -5.98 22.41
N GLY A 310 -6.71 -6.87 21.53
CA GLY A 310 -7.57 -7.99 21.87
C GLY A 310 -6.78 -9.19 22.42
N LYS A 311 -7.43 -10.00 23.26
CA LYS A 311 -6.88 -11.25 23.80
C LYS A 311 -6.80 -12.34 22.73
N ASN A 312 -5.87 -13.29 22.90
CA ASN A 312 -5.68 -14.41 21.99
C ASN A 312 -5.49 -13.97 20.51
N SER A 313 -4.96 -12.79 20.29
CA SER A 313 -4.69 -12.28 18.95
C SER A 313 -3.35 -12.77 18.42
N GLU A 314 -3.25 -12.97 17.10
CA GLU A 314 -2.05 -13.47 16.46
C GLU A 314 -1.59 -12.47 15.39
N GLY A 315 -0.29 -12.15 15.40
CA GLY A 315 0.32 -11.18 14.49
C GLY A 315 1.62 -11.69 13.88
N TYR A 316 1.72 -11.67 12.54
CA TYR A 316 2.88 -12.16 11.81
C TYR A 316 3.39 -11.13 10.80
N ILE A 317 4.71 -10.90 10.79
CA ILE A 317 5.38 -10.03 9.80
C ILE A 317 6.47 -10.83 9.12
N LEU A 318 6.40 -10.97 7.79
CA LEU A 318 7.43 -11.60 6.99
C LEU A 318 7.86 -10.68 5.86
N LYS A 319 9.13 -10.25 5.87
CA LYS A 319 9.66 -9.24 4.95
C LYS A 319 10.98 -9.68 4.34
N HIS A 320 11.03 -9.84 3.01
CA HIS A 320 12.27 -10.07 2.29
C HIS A 320 12.55 -8.94 1.29
N GLY A 321 13.77 -8.41 1.33
CA GLY A 321 14.20 -7.34 0.43
C GLY A 321 15.54 -7.65 -0.25
N VAL A 322 15.66 -7.21 -1.49
CA VAL A 322 16.90 -7.29 -2.27
C VAL A 322 17.30 -5.89 -2.70
N MET A 323 18.55 -5.50 -2.38
CA MET A 323 19.10 -4.19 -2.71
C MET A 323 20.23 -4.33 -3.74
N LYS A 324 20.10 -3.62 -4.86
CA LYS A 324 21.06 -3.61 -5.97
C LYS A 324 21.64 -2.20 -6.13
N ASP A 325 22.72 -2.08 -6.89
CA ASP A 325 23.40 -0.84 -7.25
C ASP A 325 23.83 0.00 -6.03
N GLN A 326 23.20 1.13 -5.76
CA GLN A 326 23.42 2.02 -4.61
C GLN A 326 22.13 2.21 -3.80
N ALA A 327 21.11 1.38 -4.02
CA ALA A 327 19.84 1.47 -3.29
C ALA A 327 20.07 1.29 -1.79
N SER A 328 19.35 2.07 -1.00
CA SER A 328 19.38 2.05 0.45
C SER A 328 17.99 1.85 1.01
N SER A 329 17.78 0.82 1.82
CA SER A 329 16.46 0.53 2.40
C SER A 329 16.53 0.25 3.90
N ILE A 330 15.55 0.78 4.62
CA ILE A 330 15.35 0.56 6.06
C ILE A 330 14.08 -0.28 6.25
N PHE A 331 14.22 -1.41 6.94
CA PHE A 331 13.12 -2.32 7.26
C PHE A 331 12.83 -2.29 8.75
N ASN A 332 11.82 -1.54 9.16
CA ASN A 332 11.34 -1.52 10.53
C ASN A 332 10.19 -2.53 10.68
N GLY A 333 10.35 -3.50 11.60
CA GLY A 333 9.29 -4.42 12.00
C GLY A 333 8.92 -4.17 13.46
N ILE A 334 7.65 -3.92 13.76
CA ILE A 334 7.21 -3.59 15.12
C ILE A 334 6.08 -4.54 15.52
N GLY A 335 6.36 -5.41 16.47
CA GLY A 335 5.36 -6.18 17.20
C GLY A 335 5.04 -5.48 18.52
N LYS A 336 3.82 -4.99 18.71
CA LYS A 336 3.42 -4.35 19.96
C LYS A 336 2.25 -5.11 20.59
N ILE A 337 2.39 -5.45 21.88
CA ILE A 337 1.31 -6.08 22.67
C ILE A 337 0.97 -5.13 23.81
N GLU A 338 -0.25 -4.59 23.78
CA GLU A 338 -0.76 -3.67 24.80
C GLU A 338 -1.17 -4.43 26.05
N HIS A 339 -1.18 -3.73 27.17
CA HIS A 339 -1.64 -4.29 28.44
C HIS A 339 -3.10 -4.77 28.34
N GLY A 340 -3.37 -6.00 28.80
CA GLY A 340 -4.67 -6.66 28.71
C GLY A 340 -4.82 -7.59 27.49
N ALA A 341 -3.95 -7.52 26.48
CA ALA A 341 -3.97 -8.41 25.32
C ALA A 341 -3.34 -9.79 25.65
N THR A 342 -3.82 -10.46 26.69
CA THR A 342 -3.30 -11.73 27.16
C THR A 342 -3.40 -12.85 26.13
N LYS A 343 -2.46 -13.80 26.14
CA LYS A 343 -2.36 -14.95 25.25
C LYS A 343 -2.20 -14.59 23.77
N SER A 344 -1.74 -13.37 23.51
CA SER A 344 -1.39 -12.96 22.15
C SER A 344 -0.04 -13.50 21.72
N ASN A 345 0.15 -13.66 20.40
CA ASN A 345 1.40 -14.07 19.79
C ASN A 345 1.83 -13.06 18.73
N ALA A 346 3.06 -12.52 18.84
CA ALA A 346 3.63 -11.57 17.89
C ALA A 346 4.96 -12.11 17.34
N GLU A 347 5.01 -12.48 16.06
CA GLU A 347 6.21 -12.98 15.41
C GLU A 347 6.60 -12.12 14.22
N GLN A 348 7.89 -11.89 14.02
CA GLN A 348 8.39 -11.15 12.87
C GLN A 348 9.72 -11.67 12.35
N GLU A 349 9.84 -11.65 11.04
CA GLU A 349 11.08 -11.95 10.33
C GLU A 349 11.35 -10.91 9.25
N SER A 350 12.57 -10.37 9.21
CA SER A 350 13.03 -9.46 8.17
C SER A 350 14.38 -9.92 7.62
N ARG A 351 14.46 -10.13 6.30
CA ARG A 351 15.72 -10.51 5.65
C ARG A 351 16.04 -9.56 4.50
N VAL A 352 17.30 -9.09 4.44
CA VAL A 352 17.77 -8.21 3.36
C VAL A 352 19.03 -8.79 2.72
N LEU A 353 18.98 -8.94 1.40
CA LEU A 353 20.11 -9.39 0.59
C LEU A 353 20.66 -8.22 -0.23
N MET A 354 21.94 -7.91 -0.08
CA MET A 354 22.63 -6.90 -0.87
C MET A 354 23.43 -7.56 -2.01
N LEU A 355 23.19 -7.13 -3.24
CA LEU A 355 23.86 -7.64 -4.44
C LEU A 355 25.12 -6.85 -4.80
N SER A 356 25.24 -5.61 -4.35
CA SER A 356 26.38 -4.75 -4.62
C SER A 356 27.06 -4.25 -3.34
N GLU A 357 28.31 -3.80 -3.47
CA GLU A 357 29.07 -3.24 -2.34
C GLU A 357 28.50 -1.90 -1.85
N LYS A 358 27.87 -1.15 -2.74
CA LYS A 358 27.30 0.17 -2.44
C LYS A 358 25.86 0.13 -1.96
N ALA A 359 25.18 -1.01 -2.14
CA ALA A 359 23.84 -1.20 -1.63
C ALA A 359 23.85 -1.26 -0.10
N ARG A 360 22.81 -0.74 0.51
CA ARG A 360 22.59 -0.75 1.96
C ARG A 360 21.21 -1.29 2.31
N GLY A 361 21.15 -2.15 3.30
CA GLY A 361 19.92 -2.61 3.91
C GLY A 361 20.07 -2.64 5.42
N ASP A 362 19.13 -2.07 6.13
CA ASP A 362 19.04 -2.13 7.60
C ASP A 362 17.75 -2.85 7.98
N ALA A 363 17.81 -3.84 8.86
CA ALA A 363 16.63 -4.50 9.43
C ALA A 363 16.58 -4.22 10.94
N ASN A 364 15.50 -3.59 11.38
CA ASN A 364 15.29 -3.17 12.76
C ASN A 364 14.03 -3.85 13.30
N PRO A 365 14.13 -5.06 13.88
CA PRO A 365 13.01 -5.68 14.56
C PRO A 365 12.86 -5.08 15.96
N ILE A 366 11.62 -4.68 16.31
CA ILE A 366 11.26 -4.03 17.56
C ILE A 366 10.11 -4.81 18.19
N LEU A 367 10.24 -5.16 19.47
CA LEU A 367 9.17 -5.74 20.28
C LEU A 367 8.87 -4.79 21.46
N LEU A 368 7.61 -4.37 21.54
CA LEU A 368 7.07 -3.51 22.60
C LEU A 368 6.00 -4.29 23.36
N ILE A 369 6.40 -4.95 24.45
CA ILE A 369 5.54 -5.91 25.14
C ILE A 369 5.17 -5.36 26.51
N ASP A 370 3.88 -5.02 26.67
CA ASP A 370 3.33 -4.48 27.91
C ASP A 370 2.41 -5.50 28.64
N GLU A 371 2.54 -6.81 28.31
CA GLU A 371 1.74 -7.91 28.89
C GLU A 371 2.62 -9.14 29.18
N ASP A 372 2.37 -9.83 30.29
CA ASP A 372 3.21 -10.94 30.77
C ASP A 372 2.82 -12.29 30.17
N ASP A 373 1.52 -12.57 29.96
CA ASP A 373 0.99 -13.86 29.45
C ASP A 373 0.88 -13.83 27.93
N VAL A 374 2.03 -13.75 27.23
CA VAL A 374 2.11 -13.66 25.76
C VAL A 374 3.31 -14.41 25.21
N THR A 375 3.30 -14.64 23.91
CA THR A 375 4.46 -15.11 23.13
C THR A 375 4.88 -14.01 22.16
N ALA A 376 6.20 -13.76 22.07
CA ALA A 376 6.72 -12.81 21.10
C ALA A 376 8.11 -13.25 20.62
N GLY A 377 8.36 -13.09 19.35
CA GLY A 377 9.64 -13.43 18.74
C GLY A 377 10.01 -12.56 17.56
N HIS A 378 11.29 -12.36 17.33
CA HIS A 378 11.76 -11.71 16.11
C HIS A 378 13.02 -12.35 15.55
N ALA A 379 13.19 -12.26 14.23
CA ALA A 379 14.40 -12.64 13.53
C ALA A 379 14.75 -11.57 12.49
N ALA A 380 16.05 -11.25 12.37
CA ALA A 380 16.52 -10.37 11.32
C ALA A 380 17.85 -10.88 10.75
N SER A 381 18.01 -10.76 9.45
CA SER A 381 19.27 -11.00 8.79
C SER A 381 19.53 -9.99 7.68
N VAL A 382 20.73 -9.44 7.64
CA VAL A 382 21.21 -8.57 6.58
C VAL A 382 22.52 -9.11 6.10
N GLY A 383 22.64 -9.42 4.82
CA GLY A 383 23.84 -10.02 4.27
C GLY A 383 24.06 -9.63 2.81
N ARG A 384 25.27 -9.89 2.35
CA ARG A 384 25.61 -9.80 0.92
C ARG A 384 25.48 -11.17 0.28
N VAL A 385 25.24 -11.17 -1.02
CA VAL A 385 25.32 -12.41 -1.80
C VAL A 385 26.70 -13.05 -1.65
N ASP A 386 26.72 -14.35 -1.42
CA ASP A 386 27.96 -15.09 -1.32
C ASP A 386 28.63 -15.18 -2.72
N PRO A 387 29.86 -14.60 -2.88
CA PRO A 387 30.55 -14.65 -4.15
C PRO A 387 30.84 -16.09 -4.63
N ILE A 388 30.94 -17.05 -3.72
CA ILE A 388 31.16 -18.47 -4.05
C ILE A 388 29.91 -19.06 -4.72
N GLN A 389 28.71 -18.70 -4.26
CA GLN A 389 27.48 -19.14 -4.89
C GLN A 389 27.36 -18.60 -6.33
N LEU A 390 27.67 -17.33 -6.55
CA LEU A 390 27.70 -16.75 -7.90
C LEU A 390 28.76 -17.44 -8.78
N TYR A 391 29.97 -17.59 -8.24
CA TYR A 391 31.06 -18.26 -8.95
C TYR A 391 30.69 -19.70 -9.35
N TYR A 392 30.06 -20.45 -8.44
CA TYR A 392 29.59 -21.80 -8.73
C TYR A 392 28.60 -21.84 -9.89
N LEU A 393 27.59 -20.97 -9.90
CA LEU A 393 26.61 -20.87 -11.00
C LEU A 393 27.30 -20.50 -12.32
N MET A 394 28.20 -19.51 -12.28
CA MET A 394 28.97 -19.06 -13.46
C MET A 394 29.90 -20.17 -13.98
N SER A 395 30.52 -20.97 -13.11
CA SER A 395 31.37 -22.11 -13.50
C SER A 395 30.58 -23.22 -14.21
N ARG A 396 29.26 -23.23 -14.09
CA ARG A 396 28.33 -24.12 -14.80
C ARG A 396 27.84 -23.55 -16.13
N GLY A 397 28.39 -22.43 -16.58
CA GLY A 397 28.07 -21.80 -17.85
C GLY A 397 26.89 -20.82 -17.77
N ILE A 398 26.40 -20.48 -16.58
CA ILE A 398 25.35 -19.47 -16.38
C ILE A 398 26.00 -18.09 -16.45
N SER A 399 25.39 -17.14 -17.16
CA SER A 399 25.88 -15.76 -17.16
C SER A 399 25.83 -15.14 -15.75
N LYS A 400 26.64 -14.11 -15.50
CA LYS A 400 26.61 -13.42 -14.20
C LYS A 400 25.22 -12.89 -13.88
N GLU A 401 24.58 -12.29 -14.87
CA GLU A 401 23.23 -11.73 -14.77
C GLU A 401 22.18 -12.81 -14.41
N ASP A 402 22.23 -13.96 -15.10
CA ASP A 402 21.32 -15.07 -14.80
C ASP A 402 21.63 -15.70 -13.41
N ALA A 403 22.90 -15.74 -13.01
CA ALA A 403 23.28 -16.23 -11.70
C ALA A 403 22.75 -15.32 -10.58
N GLU A 404 22.89 -14.00 -10.72
CA GLU A 404 22.31 -13.03 -9.80
C GLU A 404 20.80 -13.19 -9.72
N ARG A 405 20.11 -13.31 -10.87
CA ARG A 405 18.67 -13.54 -10.95
C ARG A 405 18.23 -14.80 -10.21
N LEU A 406 18.93 -15.91 -10.40
CA LEU A 406 18.64 -17.17 -9.70
C LEU A 406 18.78 -17.05 -8.18
N VAL A 407 19.81 -16.33 -7.71
CA VAL A 407 20.01 -16.08 -6.27
C VAL A 407 18.88 -15.23 -5.70
N ILE A 408 18.48 -14.17 -6.40
CA ILE A 408 17.36 -13.32 -6.01
C ILE A 408 16.06 -14.13 -5.91
N TYR A 409 15.77 -14.93 -6.93
CA TYR A 409 14.59 -15.79 -6.92
C TYR A 409 14.60 -16.77 -5.74
N GLY A 410 15.73 -17.42 -5.52
CA GLY A 410 15.89 -18.34 -4.38
C GLY A 410 15.66 -17.65 -3.03
N PHE A 411 16.06 -16.38 -2.91
CA PHE A 411 15.91 -15.60 -1.69
C PHE A 411 14.50 -15.08 -1.47
N LEU A 412 13.81 -14.59 -2.52
CA LEU A 412 12.46 -14.03 -2.42
C LEU A 412 11.36 -15.08 -2.46
N ASN A 413 11.60 -16.22 -3.13
CA ASN A 413 10.61 -17.26 -3.36
C ASN A 413 9.94 -17.83 -2.08
N PRO A 414 10.60 -17.98 -0.93
CA PRO A 414 9.93 -18.38 0.30
C PRO A 414 8.74 -17.47 0.66
N VAL A 415 8.91 -16.14 0.55
CA VAL A 415 7.81 -15.18 0.82
C VAL A 415 6.79 -15.20 -0.30
N VAL A 416 7.24 -15.17 -1.57
CA VAL A 416 6.33 -15.17 -2.74
C VAL A 416 5.40 -16.38 -2.72
N LYS A 417 5.89 -17.56 -2.33
CA LYS A 417 5.06 -18.77 -2.24
C LYS A 417 3.99 -18.69 -1.16
N GLU A 418 4.27 -17.99 -0.07
CA GLU A 418 3.34 -17.84 1.06
C GLU A 418 2.30 -16.75 0.87
N LEU A 419 2.41 -15.92 -0.20
CA LEU A 419 1.42 -14.90 -0.48
C LEU A 419 0.06 -15.55 -0.73
N PRO A 420 -1.02 -15.02 -0.15
CA PRO A 420 -2.34 -15.68 -0.23
C PRO A 420 -3.05 -15.48 -1.58
N ILE A 421 -2.50 -14.67 -2.50
CA ILE A 421 -3.15 -14.25 -3.74
C ILE A 421 -2.33 -14.68 -4.96
N GLU A 422 -2.84 -15.65 -5.75
CA GLU A 422 -2.13 -16.16 -6.93
C GLU A 422 -1.86 -15.11 -8.01
N GLY A 423 -2.80 -14.18 -8.25
CA GLY A 423 -2.61 -13.06 -9.18
C GLY A 423 -1.43 -12.19 -8.80
N VAL A 424 -1.29 -11.85 -7.51
CA VAL A 424 -0.16 -11.08 -6.98
C VAL A 424 1.16 -11.84 -7.12
N LYS A 425 1.18 -13.15 -6.88
CA LYS A 425 2.39 -13.97 -7.09
C LYS A 425 2.90 -13.88 -8.53
N LYS A 426 2.01 -14.08 -9.51
CA LYS A 426 2.37 -14.03 -10.94
C LYS A 426 2.88 -12.66 -11.34
N GLN A 427 2.22 -11.60 -10.88
CA GLN A 427 2.65 -10.22 -11.15
C GLN A 427 4.02 -9.93 -10.55
N LEU A 428 4.25 -10.29 -9.28
CA LEU A 428 5.54 -10.10 -8.61
C LEU A 428 6.68 -10.82 -9.33
N VAL A 429 6.48 -12.07 -9.74
CA VAL A 429 7.49 -12.81 -10.53
C VAL A 429 7.84 -12.01 -11.79
N SER A 430 6.87 -11.53 -12.54
CA SER A 430 7.09 -10.74 -13.76
C SER A 430 7.81 -9.41 -13.49
N VAL A 431 7.44 -8.70 -12.42
CA VAL A 431 8.09 -7.43 -12.06
C VAL A 431 9.52 -7.66 -11.57
N ILE A 432 9.76 -8.67 -10.72
CA ILE A 432 11.09 -9.05 -10.26
C ILE A 432 11.99 -9.37 -11.45
N GLU A 433 11.51 -10.15 -12.42
CA GLU A 433 12.27 -10.45 -13.65
C GLU A 433 12.73 -9.20 -14.41
N ARG A 434 11.86 -8.18 -14.49
CA ARG A 434 12.19 -6.90 -15.16
C ARG A 434 13.17 -6.05 -14.35
N LYS A 435 13.03 -6.02 -13.02
CA LYS A 435 13.91 -5.20 -12.16
C LYS A 435 15.31 -5.77 -11.98
N VAL A 436 15.46 -7.06 -12.15
CA VAL A 436 16.73 -7.76 -11.97
C VAL A 436 17.58 -7.75 -13.25
N LYS A 437 16.97 -7.54 -14.41
CA LYS A 437 17.69 -7.27 -15.65
C LYS A 437 18.38 -5.90 -15.60
#